data_7a64921370455d3c98468887fd4b8cad
#
_entry.id   7a64921370455d3c98468887fd4b8cad
#
_cell.length_a   1.000
_cell.length_b   1.000
_cell.length_c   1.000
_cell.angle_alpha   90.00
_cell.angle_beta   90.00
_cell.angle_gamma   90.00
#
_symmetry.space_group_name_H-M   'P 1'
#
loop_
_entity.id
_entity.type
_entity.pdbx_description
1 polymer ?
#
loop_
_entity_poly.entity_id
_entity_poly.type
_entity_poly.pdbx_seq_one_letter_code
_entity_poly.pdbx_strand_id
1 'polypeptide(L)'
;MIAIRCRRCDSVNLRKNGHTPSGQQKFHCKDCNAYGTLDTKEQERAHKQATVEKLHLERLSQRAIARTTGMSGMTVAALLTKALTSIGQRIHPRASRPILELDELWSFVGSKGQQVWIWVALERQTRHWPLVIVPPKRVASCGNRSRLTIANARYARVTSGSPMLAVLPSMRHRPVGKQTGETAHIERFNNTLRQRCANLVRRTFSFSKDEHWHEVRIRLFVDHYNRQLERTGCLASV
;
A
#
# COMPACT_ATOMS: atom_id res chain seq x y z
N MET A 1 -13.19 17.36 -25.48
CA MET A 1 -13.00 16.03 -26.12
C MET A 1 -11.51 15.82 -26.30
N ILE A 2 -10.96 14.70 -25.82
CA ILE A 2 -9.54 14.34 -26.03
C ILE A 2 -9.44 13.79 -27.44
N ALA A 3 -8.65 14.44 -28.29
CA ALA A 3 -8.43 13.97 -29.66
C ALA A 3 -7.64 12.66 -29.66
N ILE A 4 -8.20 11.63 -30.28
CA ILE A 4 -7.57 10.32 -30.44
C ILE A 4 -6.43 10.46 -31.46
N ARG A 5 -5.21 10.02 -31.09
CA ARG A 5 -4.00 10.17 -31.92
C ARG A 5 -3.33 8.83 -32.22
N CYS A 6 -2.65 8.77 -33.34
CA CYS A 6 -1.84 7.61 -33.73
C CYS A 6 -0.63 7.44 -32.80
N ARG A 7 -0.44 6.25 -32.23
CA ARG A 7 0.69 5.95 -31.34
C ARG A 7 2.07 5.95 -32.02
N ARG A 8 2.13 5.94 -33.38
CA ARG A 8 3.38 5.90 -34.12
C ARG A 8 3.82 7.26 -34.65
N CYS A 9 2.89 8.10 -35.11
CA CYS A 9 3.19 9.38 -35.75
C CYS A 9 2.38 10.55 -35.17
N ASP A 10 1.62 10.34 -34.09
CA ASP A 10 0.79 11.33 -33.39
C ASP A 10 -0.31 12.01 -34.25
N SER A 11 -0.52 11.50 -35.48
CA SER A 11 -1.58 12.00 -36.35
C SER A 11 -2.98 11.72 -35.82
N VAL A 12 -3.90 12.64 -36.11
CA VAL A 12 -5.35 12.50 -35.82
C VAL A 12 -6.11 11.80 -36.93
N ASN A 13 -5.46 11.56 -38.09
CA ASN A 13 -6.08 10.97 -39.28
C ASN A 13 -6.21 9.44 -39.14
N LEU A 14 -7.11 9.04 -38.25
CA LEU A 14 -7.35 7.64 -37.88
C LEU A 14 -8.72 7.16 -38.37
N ARG A 15 -8.74 6.01 -39.04
CA ARG A 15 -9.94 5.30 -39.43
C ARG A 15 -10.17 4.10 -38.51
N LYS A 16 -11.41 3.93 -37.98
CA LYS A 16 -11.82 2.72 -37.27
C LYS A 16 -11.78 1.52 -38.22
N ASN A 17 -11.21 0.41 -37.76
CA ASN A 17 -11.04 -0.78 -38.59
C ASN A 17 -11.28 -2.06 -37.77
N GLY A 18 -12.54 -2.31 -37.45
CA GLY A 18 -12.97 -3.49 -36.71
C GLY A 18 -12.51 -3.53 -35.25
N HIS A 19 -12.73 -4.68 -34.62
CA HIS A 19 -12.40 -4.90 -33.19
C HIS A 19 -11.44 -6.09 -33.05
N THR A 20 -10.76 -6.15 -31.92
CA THR A 20 -10.03 -7.34 -31.47
C THR A 20 -11.01 -8.41 -31.00
N PRO A 21 -10.60 -9.69 -30.85
CA PRO A 21 -11.44 -10.72 -30.21
C PRO A 21 -11.88 -10.36 -28.80
N SER A 22 -11.13 -9.46 -28.11
CA SER A 22 -11.45 -8.91 -26.78
C SER A 22 -12.37 -7.69 -26.81
N GLY A 23 -12.92 -7.30 -27.98
CA GLY A 23 -13.84 -6.18 -28.15
C GLY A 23 -13.21 -4.80 -28.26
N GLN A 24 -11.89 -4.66 -28.30
CA GLN A 24 -11.21 -3.36 -28.42
C GLN A 24 -11.25 -2.85 -29.87
N GLN A 25 -11.51 -1.55 -30.05
CA GLN A 25 -11.52 -0.89 -31.35
C GLN A 25 -10.10 -0.85 -31.96
N LYS A 26 -9.95 -1.35 -33.17
CA LYS A 26 -8.75 -1.19 -33.99
C LYS A 26 -8.85 0.07 -34.84
N PHE A 27 -7.68 0.67 -35.10
CA PHE A 27 -7.54 1.86 -35.92
C PHE A 27 -6.49 1.63 -36.99
N HIS A 28 -6.67 2.29 -38.11
CA HIS A 28 -5.71 2.40 -39.21
C HIS A 28 -5.34 3.87 -39.38
N CYS A 29 -4.07 4.21 -39.24
CA CYS A 29 -3.57 5.55 -39.49
C CYS A 29 -3.35 5.73 -40.98
N LYS A 30 -3.96 6.76 -41.54
CA LYS A 30 -3.80 7.05 -43.00
C LYS A 30 -2.47 7.69 -43.35
N ASP A 31 -1.79 8.30 -42.37
CA ASP A 31 -0.54 9.02 -42.62
C ASP A 31 0.70 8.13 -42.55
N CYS A 32 0.73 7.15 -41.61
CA CYS A 32 1.88 6.26 -41.45
C CYS A 32 1.56 4.78 -41.68
N ASN A 33 0.34 4.45 -42.10
CA ASN A 33 -0.17 3.09 -42.29
C ASN A 33 -0.06 2.17 -41.08
N ALA A 34 0.13 2.73 -39.86
CA ALA A 34 0.11 1.94 -38.67
C ALA A 34 -1.30 1.37 -38.40
N TYR A 35 -1.34 0.09 -38.04
CA TYR A 35 -2.59 -0.64 -37.79
C TYR A 35 -2.57 -1.29 -36.42
N GLY A 36 -3.68 -1.23 -35.67
CA GLY A 36 -3.81 -1.88 -34.37
C GLY A 36 -4.67 -1.08 -33.40
N THR A 37 -4.62 -1.47 -32.14
CA THR A 37 -5.25 -0.74 -31.02
C THR A 37 -4.41 0.50 -30.66
N LEU A 38 -5.03 1.51 -30.06
CA LEU A 38 -4.31 2.72 -29.61
C LEU A 38 -3.44 2.43 -28.39
N ASP A 39 -3.94 1.57 -27.50
CA ASP A 39 -3.19 1.19 -26.32
C ASP A 39 -2.22 0.05 -26.63
N THR A 40 -1.02 0.15 -26.08
CA THR A 40 -0.07 -0.95 -26.06
C THR A 40 -0.50 -2.01 -25.04
N LYS A 41 -0.05 -3.26 -25.20
CA LYS A 41 -0.27 -4.31 -24.18
C LYS A 41 0.27 -3.91 -22.81
N GLU A 42 1.29 -3.06 -22.77
CA GLU A 42 1.88 -2.55 -21.55
C GLU A 42 0.96 -1.51 -20.88
N GLN A 43 0.40 -0.58 -21.64
CA GLN A 43 -0.58 0.39 -21.15
C GLN A 43 -1.83 -0.30 -20.64
N GLU A 44 -2.34 -1.33 -21.32
CA GLU A 44 -3.46 -2.14 -20.85
C GLU A 44 -3.16 -2.85 -19.54
N ARG A 45 -1.94 -3.41 -19.41
CA ARG A 45 -1.50 -4.05 -18.17
C ARG A 45 -1.39 -3.03 -17.02
N ALA A 46 -0.83 -1.85 -17.30
CA ALA A 46 -0.73 -0.76 -16.33
C ALA A 46 -2.13 -0.27 -15.89
N HIS A 47 -3.06 -0.12 -16.83
CA HIS A 47 -4.44 0.26 -16.53
C HIS A 47 -5.15 -0.80 -15.66
N LYS A 48 -5.03 -2.09 -15.99
CA LYS A 48 -5.56 -3.19 -15.19
C LYS A 48 -4.98 -3.19 -13.77
N GLN A 49 -3.66 -2.98 -13.65
CA GLN A 49 -2.96 -2.88 -12.37
C GLN A 49 -3.53 -1.73 -11.52
N ALA A 50 -3.60 -0.52 -12.09
CA ALA A 50 -4.11 0.67 -11.40
C ALA A 50 -5.58 0.50 -10.99
N THR A 51 -6.42 -0.10 -11.83
CA THR A 51 -7.82 -0.37 -11.53
C THR A 51 -7.97 -1.33 -10.35
N VAL A 52 -7.22 -2.43 -10.34
CA VAL A 52 -7.26 -3.42 -9.24
C VAL A 52 -6.80 -2.80 -7.93
N GLU A 53 -5.70 -2.02 -7.94
CA GLU A 53 -5.19 -1.32 -6.76
C GLU A 53 -6.23 -0.33 -6.22
N LYS A 54 -6.83 0.51 -7.08
CA LYS A 54 -7.85 1.48 -6.71
C LYS A 54 -9.06 0.79 -6.04
N LEU A 55 -9.62 -0.24 -6.66
CA LEU A 55 -10.77 -0.95 -6.11
C LEU A 55 -10.46 -1.67 -4.79
N HIS A 56 -9.22 -2.17 -4.64
CA HIS A 56 -8.77 -2.77 -3.40
C HIS A 56 -8.68 -1.75 -2.25
N LEU A 57 -8.21 -0.53 -2.54
CA LEU A 57 -8.15 0.58 -1.58
C LEU A 57 -9.54 1.08 -1.17
N GLU A 58 -10.54 0.93 -2.05
CA GLU A 58 -11.96 1.19 -1.74
C GLU A 58 -12.63 0.03 -0.96
N ARG A 59 -11.84 -0.83 -0.33
CA ARG A 59 -12.26 -1.92 0.56
C ARG A 59 -12.97 -3.09 -0.14
N LEU A 60 -12.95 -3.16 -1.47
CA LEU A 60 -13.54 -4.29 -2.19
C LEU A 60 -12.74 -5.57 -1.92
N SER A 61 -13.45 -6.70 -1.79
CA SER A 61 -12.84 -8.02 -1.74
C SER A 61 -12.30 -8.42 -3.12
N GLN A 62 -11.32 -9.33 -3.17
CA GLN A 62 -10.81 -9.86 -4.46
C GLN A 62 -11.92 -10.41 -5.35
N ARG A 63 -12.90 -11.10 -4.74
CA ARG A 63 -14.07 -11.62 -5.47
C ARG A 63 -14.96 -10.50 -6.03
N ALA A 64 -15.13 -9.40 -5.29
CA ALA A 64 -15.87 -8.24 -5.77
C ALA A 64 -15.11 -7.55 -6.91
N ILE A 65 -13.80 -7.37 -6.79
CA ILE A 65 -12.95 -6.82 -7.86
C ILE A 65 -13.05 -7.67 -9.12
N ALA A 66 -12.94 -9.00 -9.00
CA ALA A 66 -13.08 -9.91 -10.13
C ALA A 66 -14.44 -9.75 -10.85
N ARG A 67 -15.54 -9.69 -10.09
CA ARG A 67 -16.88 -9.49 -10.68
C ARG A 67 -17.03 -8.12 -11.35
N THR A 68 -16.51 -7.06 -10.71
CA THR A 68 -16.63 -5.69 -11.23
C THR A 68 -15.79 -5.46 -12.49
N THR A 69 -14.65 -6.10 -12.58
CA THR A 69 -13.68 -5.89 -13.69
C THR A 69 -13.78 -6.95 -14.78
N GLY A 70 -14.50 -8.04 -14.57
CA GLY A 70 -14.53 -9.23 -15.45
C GLY A 70 -13.23 -10.03 -15.47
N MET A 71 -12.24 -9.69 -14.62
CA MET A 71 -10.99 -10.44 -14.52
C MET A 71 -11.16 -11.72 -13.70
N SER A 72 -10.32 -12.73 -13.98
CA SER A 72 -10.27 -13.91 -13.12
C SER A 72 -9.74 -13.56 -11.72
N GLY A 73 -10.20 -14.31 -10.71
CA GLY A 73 -9.69 -14.14 -9.33
C GLY A 73 -8.18 -14.33 -9.23
N MET A 74 -7.61 -15.25 -10.02
CA MET A 74 -6.15 -15.46 -10.09
C MET A 74 -5.42 -14.23 -10.66
N THR A 75 -5.98 -13.60 -11.70
CA THR A 75 -5.41 -12.37 -12.26
C THR A 75 -5.41 -11.24 -11.23
N VAL A 76 -6.51 -11.05 -10.51
CA VAL A 76 -6.61 -10.05 -9.44
C VAL A 76 -5.57 -10.32 -8.34
N ALA A 77 -5.45 -11.57 -7.90
CA ALA A 77 -4.46 -11.97 -6.90
C ALA A 77 -3.02 -11.69 -7.36
N ALA A 78 -2.68 -12.07 -8.58
CA ALA A 78 -1.35 -11.84 -9.17
C ALA A 78 -1.00 -10.35 -9.25
N LEU A 79 -1.97 -9.50 -9.65
CA LEU A 79 -1.77 -8.04 -9.73
C LEU A 79 -1.56 -7.44 -8.33
N LEU A 80 -2.30 -7.86 -7.31
CA LEU A 80 -2.12 -7.39 -5.93
C LEU A 80 -0.77 -7.84 -5.35
N THR A 81 -0.34 -9.07 -5.60
CA THR A 81 0.98 -9.56 -5.18
C THR A 81 2.10 -8.79 -5.87
N LYS A 82 1.98 -8.50 -7.18
CA LYS A 82 2.93 -7.66 -7.91
C LYS A 82 3.01 -6.26 -7.32
N ALA A 83 1.89 -5.65 -6.97
CA ALA A 83 1.85 -4.35 -6.29
C ALA A 83 2.62 -4.39 -4.97
N LEU A 84 2.41 -5.42 -4.14
CA LEU A 84 3.14 -5.61 -2.88
C LEU A 84 4.66 -5.68 -3.09
N THR A 85 5.11 -6.44 -4.08
CA THR A 85 6.55 -6.58 -4.39
C THR A 85 7.17 -5.22 -4.75
N SER A 86 6.45 -4.39 -5.48
CA SER A 86 6.92 -3.05 -5.88
C SER A 86 7.03 -2.07 -4.69
N ILE A 87 6.25 -2.25 -3.63
CA ILE A 87 6.29 -1.41 -2.43
C ILE A 87 7.62 -1.59 -1.69
N GLY A 88 8.12 -2.82 -1.58
CA GLY A 88 9.35 -3.13 -0.86
C GLY A 88 10.58 -2.36 -1.33
N GLN A 89 10.53 -1.75 -2.52
CA GLN A 89 11.61 -0.96 -3.11
C GLN A 89 11.51 0.55 -2.78
N ARG A 90 10.36 1.03 -2.28
CA ARG A 90 10.05 2.47 -2.14
C ARG A 90 10.07 3.01 -0.71
N ILE A 91 10.09 2.13 0.29
CA ILE A 91 10.01 2.57 1.68
C ILE A 91 11.42 2.88 2.20
N HIS A 92 11.77 4.16 2.22
CA HIS A 92 13.01 4.66 2.80
C HIS A 92 12.71 5.79 3.79
N PRO A 93 13.41 5.85 4.95
CA PRO A 93 13.33 7.01 5.81
C PRO A 93 13.88 8.24 5.07
N ARG A 94 13.17 9.36 5.15
CA ARG A 94 13.55 10.60 4.45
C ARG A 94 14.51 11.46 5.23
N ALA A 95 14.43 11.42 6.56
CA ALA A 95 15.35 12.15 7.40
C ALA A 95 16.61 11.33 7.71
N SER A 96 17.75 12.01 7.83
CA SER A 96 19.02 11.36 8.19
C SER A 96 19.00 10.73 9.60
N ARG A 97 18.23 11.32 10.53
CA ARG A 97 18.03 10.82 11.91
C ARG A 97 16.59 11.07 12.36
N PRO A 98 15.61 10.27 11.90
CA PRO A 98 14.21 10.51 12.20
C PRO A 98 13.89 10.26 13.67
N ILE A 99 12.92 11.03 14.19
CA ILE A 99 12.21 10.70 15.42
C ILE A 99 11.04 9.81 15.03
N LEU A 100 11.01 8.60 15.53
CA LEU A 100 9.95 7.65 15.24
C LEU A 100 8.92 7.60 16.36
N GLU A 101 7.64 7.58 16.01
CA GLU A 101 6.56 7.12 16.88
C GLU A 101 6.26 5.67 16.53
N LEU A 102 6.24 4.80 17.52
CA LEU A 102 5.98 3.37 17.35
C LEU A 102 4.75 2.97 18.17
N ASP A 103 3.89 2.19 17.55
CA ASP A 103 2.74 1.61 18.21
C ASP A 103 2.40 0.26 17.62
N GLU A 104 1.59 -0.53 18.32
CA GLU A 104 1.14 -1.84 17.90
C GLU A 104 -0.37 -1.92 17.80
N LEU A 105 -0.80 -2.64 16.79
CA LEU A 105 -2.20 -2.87 16.50
C LEU A 105 -2.49 -4.37 16.57
N TRP A 106 -3.43 -4.77 17.43
CA TRP A 106 -3.89 -6.14 17.50
C TRP A 106 -4.85 -6.46 16.36
N SER A 107 -4.67 -7.62 15.75
CA SER A 107 -5.52 -8.22 14.74
C SER A 107 -5.52 -9.74 14.84
N PHE A 108 -6.22 -10.44 13.96
CA PHE A 108 -6.23 -11.90 13.87
C PHE A 108 -6.43 -12.36 12.43
N VAL A 109 -6.03 -13.61 12.16
CA VAL A 109 -6.19 -14.25 10.86
C VAL A 109 -6.89 -15.60 11.07
N GLY A 110 -7.94 -15.89 10.31
CA GLY A 110 -8.72 -17.11 10.42
C GLY A 110 -9.62 -17.15 11.65
N SER A 111 -9.06 -17.12 12.82
CA SER A 111 -9.78 -17.13 14.10
C SER A 111 -9.15 -16.19 15.12
N LYS A 112 -9.92 -15.76 16.13
CA LYS A 112 -9.41 -14.89 17.21
C LYS A 112 -8.27 -15.51 18.01
N GLY A 113 -8.13 -16.84 17.99
CA GLY A 113 -7.00 -17.54 18.59
C GLY A 113 -5.69 -17.37 17.81
N GLN A 114 -5.75 -17.03 16.51
CA GLN A 114 -4.59 -16.71 15.70
C GLN A 114 -4.32 -15.20 15.72
N GLN A 115 -3.75 -14.74 16.81
CA GLN A 115 -3.43 -13.32 17.00
C GLN A 115 -2.27 -12.90 16.08
N VAL A 116 -2.42 -11.72 15.47
CA VAL A 116 -1.40 -11.07 14.64
C VAL A 116 -1.22 -9.65 15.16
N TRP A 117 0.01 -9.30 15.50
CA TRP A 117 0.40 -7.96 15.89
C TRP A 117 0.97 -7.21 14.70
N ILE A 118 0.47 -6.01 14.45
CA ILE A 118 0.93 -5.13 13.38
C ILE A 118 1.72 -4.02 14.04
N TRP A 119 3.00 -3.95 13.74
CA TRP A 119 3.88 -2.89 14.24
C TRP A 119 3.94 -1.78 13.22
N VAL A 120 3.64 -0.58 13.67
CA VAL A 120 3.59 0.61 12.84
C VAL A 120 4.63 1.60 13.34
N ALA A 121 5.41 2.16 12.42
CA ALA A 121 6.37 3.22 12.69
C ALA A 121 6.00 4.45 11.87
N LEU A 122 5.93 5.59 12.52
CA LEU A 122 5.71 6.90 11.93
C LEU A 122 6.95 7.76 12.12
N GLU A 123 7.41 8.39 11.08
CA GLU A 123 8.37 9.49 11.16
C GLU A 123 7.64 10.78 11.55
N ARG A 124 7.92 11.30 12.77
CA ARG A 124 7.15 12.39 13.37
C ARG A 124 7.19 13.68 12.56
N GLN A 125 8.33 14.01 11.97
CA GLN A 125 8.53 15.29 11.26
C GLN A 125 7.80 15.32 9.92
N THR A 126 7.98 14.27 9.11
CA THR A 126 7.41 14.17 7.77
C THR A 126 6.03 13.52 7.74
N ARG A 127 5.62 12.92 8.87
CA ARG A 127 4.44 12.06 8.98
C ARG A 127 4.43 10.90 8.00
N HIS A 128 5.56 10.61 7.40
CA HIS A 128 5.74 9.48 6.52
C HIS A 128 5.83 8.18 7.33
N TRP A 129 5.31 7.09 6.78
CA TRP A 129 5.26 5.77 7.41
C TRP A 129 6.37 4.89 6.84
N PRO A 130 7.59 4.93 7.40
CA PRO A 130 8.70 4.17 6.85
C PRO A 130 8.51 2.67 7.03
N LEU A 131 7.66 2.25 7.97
CA LEU A 131 7.59 0.85 8.32
C LEU A 131 6.21 0.44 8.83
N VAL A 132 5.64 -0.58 8.18
CA VAL A 132 4.59 -1.43 8.74
C VAL A 132 5.09 -2.86 8.69
N ILE A 133 5.20 -3.49 9.84
CA ILE A 133 5.56 -4.89 9.97
C ILE A 133 4.32 -5.65 10.44
N VAL A 134 3.96 -6.67 9.67
CA VAL A 134 3.08 -7.74 10.12
C VAL A 134 4.02 -8.91 10.41
N PRO A 135 4.52 -9.08 11.65
CA PRO A 135 5.47 -10.14 11.92
C PRO A 135 4.77 -11.49 11.75
N PRO A 136 5.36 -12.43 11.00
CA PRO A 136 4.99 -13.83 11.14
C PRO A 136 5.26 -14.24 12.60
N LYS A 137 4.63 -15.30 13.07
CA LYS A 137 4.64 -15.82 14.47
C LYS A 137 6.01 -15.89 15.18
N ARG A 138 7.12 -15.61 14.49
CA ARG A 138 8.49 -15.54 15.03
C ARG A 138 9.10 -14.17 14.74
N VAL A 139 9.21 -13.36 15.77
CA VAL A 139 9.88 -12.05 15.77
C VAL A 139 11.34 -12.09 15.26
N ALA A 140 11.95 -13.26 15.24
CA ALA A 140 13.34 -13.46 14.81
C ALA A 140 13.60 -13.24 13.31
N SER A 141 12.57 -13.19 12.45
CA SER A 141 12.69 -13.04 10.99
C SER A 141 12.36 -11.64 10.46
N CYS A 142 12.26 -10.63 11.32
CA CYS A 142 12.18 -9.25 10.85
C CYS A 142 13.40 -8.93 10.00
N GLY A 143 13.17 -8.78 8.69
CA GLY A 143 14.23 -8.61 7.71
C GLY A 143 15.14 -7.42 8.05
N ASN A 144 16.37 -7.52 7.59
CA ASN A 144 17.47 -6.58 7.84
C ASN A 144 17.10 -5.08 7.63
N ARG A 145 16.13 -4.81 6.75
CA ARG A 145 15.68 -3.45 6.40
C ARG A 145 14.87 -2.77 7.52
N SER A 146 14.06 -3.51 8.26
CA SER A 146 13.30 -3.00 9.41
C SER A 146 14.20 -2.61 10.56
N ARG A 147 15.24 -3.42 10.81
CA ARG A 147 16.27 -3.14 11.81
C ARG A 147 17.09 -1.91 11.45
N LEU A 148 17.42 -1.72 10.17
CA LEU A 148 18.16 -0.53 9.69
C LEU A 148 17.37 0.76 9.89
N THR A 149 16.07 0.79 9.63
CA THR A 149 15.24 1.98 9.83
C THR A 149 15.20 2.39 11.30
N ILE A 150 15.01 1.43 12.21
CA ILE A 150 15.01 1.70 13.66
C ILE A 150 16.42 2.02 14.15
N ALA A 151 17.44 1.36 13.64
CA ALA A 151 18.84 1.59 14.00
C ALA A 151 19.34 2.99 13.61
N ASN A 152 18.82 3.58 12.52
CA ASN A 152 19.17 4.91 12.06
C ASN A 152 18.33 6.01 12.70
N ALA A 153 17.28 5.68 13.45
CA ALA A 153 16.48 6.67 14.15
C ALA A 153 17.29 7.37 15.26
N ARG A 154 17.02 8.65 15.46
CA ARG A 154 17.60 9.42 16.59
C ARG A 154 17.12 8.83 17.91
N TYR A 155 15.82 8.60 18.03
CA TYR A 155 15.15 7.81 19.07
C TYR A 155 13.72 7.47 18.62
N ALA A 156 13.16 6.48 19.29
CA ALA A 156 11.78 6.07 19.09
C ALA A 156 10.94 6.33 20.34
N ARG A 157 9.76 6.91 20.17
CA ARG A 157 8.73 7.06 21.21
C ARG A 157 7.81 5.88 21.15
N VAL A 158 7.66 5.19 22.25
CA VAL A 158 6.85 3.97 22.34
C VAL A 158 5.90 4.10 23.52
N THR A 159 4.64 3.73 23.35
CA THR A 159 3.67 3.74 24.44
C THR A 159 4.15 2.86 25.59
N SER A 160 4.13 3.38 26.82
CA SER A 160 4.54 2.63 28.02
C SER A 160 3.75 1.33 28.15
N GLY A 161 4.44 0.21 28.39
CA GLY A 161 3.86 -1.13 28.45
C GLY A 161 3.76 -1.88 27.12
N SER A 162 4.25 -1.29 26.03
CA SER A 162 4.29 -1.96 24.73
C SER A 162 5.30 -3.12 24.71
N PRO A 163 4.92 -4.32 24.19
CA PRO A 163 5.85 -5.43 23.96
C PRO A 163 7.02 -5.08 23.03
N MET A 164 6.90 -4.02 22.22
CA MET A 164 7.99 -3.54 21.35
C MET A 164 9.23 -3.11 22.15
N LEU A 165 9.05 -2.71 23.42
CA LEU A 165 10.16 -2.29 24.30
C LEU A 165 11.17 -3.41 24.52
N ALA A 166 10.74 -4.68 24.52
CA ALA A 166 11.61 -5.83 24.68
C ALA A 166 12.51 -6.10 23.46
N VAL A 167 12.15 -5.57 22.30
CA VAL A 167 12.84 -5.81 21.03
C VAL A 167 13.73 -4.65 20.60
N LEU A 168 13.45 -3.46 21.11
CA LEU A 168 14.17 -2.23 20.76
C LEU A 168 15.42 -2.06 21.65
N PRO A 169 16.55 -1.56 21.08
CA PRO A 169 17.72 -1.22 21.91
C PRO A 169 17.36 -0.18 22.96
N SER A 170 17.64 -0.47 24.23
CA SER A 170 17.29 0.38 25.38
C SER A 170 17.78 1.84 25.29
N MET A 171 18.90 2.06 24.66
CA MET A 171 19.49 3.39 24.49
C MET A 171 18.76 4.31 23.48
N ARG A 172 17.85 3.75 22.68
CA ARG A 172 17.21 4.49 21.56
C ARG A 172 15.70 4.56 21.64
N HIS A 173 15.09 4.10 22.73
CA HIS A 173 13.66 4.25 22.90
C HIS A 173 13.34 5.09 24.15
N ARG A 174 12.25 5.85 24.04
CA ARG A 174 11.70 6.63 25.16
C ARG A 174 10.27 6.17 25.41
N PRO A 175 9.99 5.47 26.51
CA PRO A 175 8.62 5.16 26.86
C PRO A 175 7.88 6.47 27.18
N VAL A 176 6.71 6.65 26.60
CA VAL A 176 5.87 7.84 26.80
C VAL A 176 4.50 7.44 27.30
N GLY A 177 4.01 8.19 28.27
CA GLY A 177 2.65 8.00 28.79
C GLY A 177 1.61 8.47 27.79
N LYS A 178 0.46 7.80 27.74
CA LYS A 178 -0.66 8.17 26.84
C LYS A 178 -1.15 9.60 27.02
N GLN A 179 -0.98 10.17 28.23
CA GLN A 179 -1.44 11.52 28.55
C GLN A 179 -0.55 12.64 27.99
N THR A 180 0.65 12.32 27.52
CA THR A 180 1.61 13.34 27.03
C THR A 180 1.28 13.84 25.64
N GLY A 181 0.39 13.16 24.89
CA GLY A 181 0.09 13.46 23.48
C GLY A 181 1.26 13.18 22.52
N GLU A 182 2.36 12.64 23.00
CA GLU A 182 3.56 12.41 22.18
C GLU A 182 3.42 11.27 21.16
N THR A 183 2.37 10.42 21.30
CA THR A 183 2.00 9.34 20.39
C THR A 183 0.69 9.63 19.64
N ALA A 184 0.18 10.86 19.71
CA ALA A 184 -1.12 11.23 19.14
C ALA A 184 -1.19 11.01 17.61
N HIS A 185 -0.07 11.17 16.88
CA HIS A 185 -0.06 10.98 15.42
C HIS A 185 -0.21 9.52 15.04
N ILE A 186 0.50 8.63 15.70
CA ILE A 186 0.41 7.21 15.42
C ILE A 186 -0.93 6.63 15.85
N GLU A 187 -1.50 7.07 16.98
CA GLU A 187 -2.83 6.67 17.43
C GLU A 187 -3.91 7.08 16.41
N ARG A 188 -3.84 8.32 15.90
CA ARG A 188 -4.74 8.80 14.85
C ARG A 188 -4.66 7.94 13.59
N PHE A 189 -3.44 7.59 13.17
CA PHE A 189 -3.26 6.72 12.03
C PHE A 189 -3.81 5.31 12.27
N ASN A 190 -3.57 4.73 13.43
CA ASN A 190 -4.13 3.43 13.78
C ASN A 190 -5.66 3.42 13.67
N ASN A 191 -6.32 4.52 14.03
CA ASN A 191 -7.76 4.69 13.81
C ASN A 191 -8.10 4.74 12.32
N THR A 192 -7.34 5.51 11.52
CA THR A 192 -7.50 5.57 10.06
C THR A 192 -7.30 4.19 9.43
N LEU A 193 -6.27 3.47 9.83
CA LEU A 193 -5.98 2.12 9.35
C LEU A 193 -7.15 1.15 9.64
N ARG A 194 -7.72 1.21 10.85
CA ARG A 194 -8.91 0.44 11.21
C ARG A 194 -10.13 0.81 10.37
N GLN A 195 -10.34 2.09 10.09
CA GLN A 195 -11.45 2.55 9.26
C GLN A 195 -11.31 2.14 7.79
N ARG A 196 -10.09 2.19 7.26
CA ARG A 196 -9.81 1.95 5.84
C ARG A 196 -9.55 0.48 5.50
N CYS A 197 -9.07 -0.32 6.44
CA CYS A 197 -8.85 -1.75 6.25
C CYS A 197 -9.96 -2.56 6.95
N ALA A 198 -10.89 -3.11 6.15
CA ALA A 198 -12.05 -3.84 6.66
C ALA A 198 -11.69 -5.02 7.59
N ASN A 199 -10.53 -5.66 7.35
CA ASN A 199 -10.02 -6.78 8.14
C ASN A 199 -9.45 -6.38 9.51
N LEU A 200 -9.29 -5.07 9.78
CA LEU A 200 -8.79 -4.56 11.04
C LEU A 200 -9.89 -4.01 11.96
N VAL A 201 -11.13 -4.00 11.51
CA VAL A 201 -12.27 -3.59 12.33
C VAL A 201 -12.49 -4.62 13.43
N ARG A 202 -12.61 -4.17 14.70
CA ARG A 202 -12.68 -5.07 15.89
C ARG A 202 -13.81 -6.10 15.86
N ARG A 203 -14.96 -5.77 15.25
CA ARG A 203 -16.14 -6.64 15.13
C ARG A 203 -16.52 -6.77 13.66
N THR A 204 -15.67 -7.42 12.86
CA THR A 204 -15.90 -7.60 11.43
C THR A 204 -16.08 -9.07 11.07
N PHE A 205 -16.97 -9.32 10.11
CA PHE A 205 -17.02 -10.60 9.39
C PHE A 205 -16.03 -10.64 8.21
N SER A 206 -15.39 -9.50 7.90
CA SER A 206 -14.42 -9.36 6.80
C SER A 206 -12.98 -9.63 7.24
N PHE A 207 -12.77 -10.49 8.23
CA PHE A 207 -11.43 -10.84 8.70
C PHE A 207 -10.64 -11.59 7.64
N SER A 208 -9.32 -11.47 7.68
CA SER A 208 -8.41 -12.17 6.78
C SER A 208 -8.37 -13.66 7.14
N LYS A 209 -8.46 -14.52 6.12
CA LYS A 209 -8.33 -15.99 6.29
C LYS A 209 -6.90 -16.46 6.10
N ASP A 210 -6.03 -15.61 5.57
CA ASP A 210 -4.65 -15.91 5.20
C ASP A 210 -3.73 -14.74 5.56
N GLU A 211 -2.53 -15.03 6.07
CA GLU A 211 -1.56 -14.04 6.54
C GLU A 211 -1.02 -13.19 5.39
N HIS A 212 -0.77 -13.78 4.21
CA HIS A 212 -0.30 -13.05 3.05
C HIS A 212 -1.31 -11.96 2.62
N TRP A 213 -2.61 -12.30 2.52
CA TRP A 213 -3.63 -11.32 2.15
C TRP A 213 -3.91 -10.29 3.24
N HIS A 214 -3.64 -10.65 4.50
CA HIS A 214 -3.67 -9.70 5.61
C HIS A 214 -2.59 -8.63 5.43
N GLU A 215 -1.36 -9.06 5.16
CA GLU A 215 -0.21 -8.20 4.90
C GLU A 215 -0.38 -7.34 3.63
N VAL A 216 -0.80 -7.94 2.51
CA VAL A 216 -1.05 -7.25 1.24
C VAL A 216 -1.96 -6.05 1.44
N ARG A 217 -3.08 -6.24 2.13
CA ARG A 217 -4.07 -5.17 2.35
C ARG A 217 -3.49 -4.00 3.14
N ILE A 218 -2.78 -4.29 4.21
CA ILE A 218 -2.20 -3.29 5.09
C ILE A 218 -1.10 -2.50 4.36
N ARG A 219 -0.17 -3.20 3.72
CA ARG A 219 0.96 -2.56 3.05
C ARG A 219 0.53 -1.72 1.84
N LEU A 220 -0.43 -2.19 1.05
CA LEU A 220 -0.97 -1.41 -0.07
C LEU A 220 -1.66 -0.14 0.41
N PHE A 221 -2.40 -0.21 1.52
CA PHE A 221 -3.02 0.98 2.09
C PHE A 221 -1.98 1.98 2.59
N VAL A 222 -0.95 1.53 3.32
CA VAL A 222 0.10 2.41 3.84
C VAL A 222 0.90 3.05 2.73
N ASP A 223 1.26 2.32 1.67
CA ASP A 223 1.95 2.88 0.50
C ASP A 223 1.08 3.96 -0.19
N HIS A 224 -0.20 3.68 -0.35
CA HIS A 224 -1.13 4.66 -0.92
C HIS A 224 -1.22 5.92 -0.04
N TYR A 225 -1.32 5.77 1.27
CA TYR A 225 -1.38 6.87 2.22
C TYR A 225 -0.11 7.73 2.15
N ASN A 226 1.07 7.10 2.10
CA ASN A 226 2.35 7.79 1.92
C ASN A 226 2.38 8.59 0.61
N ARG A 227 1.94 8.00 -0.49
CA ARG A 227 1.84 8.70 -1.79
C ARG A 227 0.85 9.88 -1.77
N GLN A 228 -0.21 9.79 -0.99
CA GLN A 228 -1.13 10.92 -0.81
C GLN A 228 -0.47 12.08 -0.05
N LEU A 229 0.25 11.79 1.03
CA LEU A 229 1.01 12.81 1.78
C LEU A 229 2.03 13.52 0.89
N GLU A 230 2.71 12.78 0.02
CA GLU A 230 3.66 13.33 -0.94
C GLU A 230 3.00 14.32 -1.92
N ARG A 231 1.80 13.98 -2.42
CA ARG A 231 1.06 14.81 -3.39
C ARG A 231 0.45 16.06 -2.77
N THR A 232 0.00 15.99 -1.53
CA THR A 232 -0.68 17.12 -0.86
C THR A 232 0.29 18.15 -0.31
N GLY A 233 1.60 17.99 -0.53
CA GLY A 233 2.60 18.96 -0.08
C GLY A 233 2.71 19.07 1.45
N CYS A 234 2.08 18.19 2.22
CA CYS A 234 2.20 18.16 3.69
C CYS A 234 3.66 17.91 4.16
N LEU A 235 4.57 17.70 3.20
CA LEU A 235 6.00 17.50 3.37
C LEU A 235 6.82 18.76 3.08
N ALA A 236 6.18 19.85 2.61
CA ALA A 236 6.89 21.07 2.16
C ALA A 236 6.99 22.16 3.22
N SER A 237 6.53 21.92 4.45
CA SER A 237 6.57 22.93 5.52
C SER A 237 7.20 22.35 6.78
N VAL A 238 8.51 22.18 6.74
CA VAL A 238 9.41 22.25 7.91
C VAL A 238 10.74 22.83 7.45
#